data_e5b69cacf05b9a726e65237c67bfafad
#
_entry.id   e5b69cacf05b9a726e65237c67bfafad
#
_cell.length_a   1.000
_cell.length_b   1.000
_cell.length_c   1.000
_cell.angle_alpha   90.00
_cell.angle_beta   90.00
_cell.angle_gamma   90.00
#
_symmetry.space_group_name_H-M   'P 1'
#
loop_
_entity.id
_entity.type
_entity.pdbx_description
1 polymer ?
#
loop_
_entity_poly.entity_id
_entity_poly.type
_entity_poly.pdbx_seq_one_letter_code
_entity_poly.pdbx_strand_id
1 'polypeptide(L)'
;MKNKHILVSGGAGFIGSHLTRRLVSLGAKVSVIVKYKSIIDNVRLSSVWDNVTVIEADLRNVDSLRQFKKQRYDIIFHLAAYNHVGDSFLHVSEALMSNVIATANLLEFAPEYDRFIYTSSSEVYGYQESVPFQESSIPNPISPYAIGKYSGELYARMKCHQTRQPIICVRPFNTFGPYQSERAVIPELIIKSLRNIPIETTEGTQTREFNYVDNIIDGFLMLSDMEPPPEQVINIGSQQEIRICDLAKKIHELCGSKSELRIGALPNRPTEILRMFAGNTQAVQILKWQPKVSFEEGLKRSIDWFRKYVSTFYTLSSPLNQL
;
A
#
# COMPACT_ATOMS: atom_id res chain seq x y z
N MET A 1 -8.91 -19.95 -1.88
CA MET A 1 -8.83 -19.07 -3.08
C MET A 1 -9.05 -19.83 -4.39
N LYS A 2 -8.79 -21.15 -4.45
CA LYS A 2 -8.92 -21.94 -5.68
C LYS A 2 -10.31 -21.75 -6.32
N ASN A 3 -10.32 -21.45 -7.62
CA ASN A 3 -11.51 -21.20 -8.45
C ASN A 3 -12.35 -19.95 -8.10
N LYS A 4 -12.04 -19.19 -7.03
CA LYS A 4 -12.74 -17.94 -6.74
C LYS A 4 -12.46 -16.92 -7.84
N HIS A 5 -13.48 -16.15 -8.22
CA HIS A 5 -13.39 -15.05 -9.16
C HIS A 5 -13.15 -13.76 -8.37
N ILE A 6 -12.00 -13.14 -8.53
CA ILE A 6 -11.53 -12.04 -7.67
C ILE A 6 -11.21 -10.81 -8.51
N LEU A 7 -11.72 -9.65 -8.09
CA LEU A 7 -11.40 -8.37 -8.70
C LEU A 7 -10.41 -7.60 -7.80
N VAL A 8 -9.33 -7.12 -8.40
CA VAL A 8 -8.33 -6.29 -7.71
C VAL A 8 -8.24 -4.94 -8.42
N SER A 9 -8.83 -3.89 -7.85
CA SER A 9 -8.58 -2.55 -8.34
C SER A 9 -7.21 -2.07 -7.91
N GLY A 10 -6.47 -1.43 -8.82
CA GLY A 10 -5.07 -1.10 -8.57
C GLY A 10 -4.15 -2.33 -8.51
N GLY A 11 -4.55 -3.42 -9.19
CA GLY A 11 -3.83 -4.70 -9.19
C GLY A 11 -2.41 -4.63 -9.76
N ALA A 12 -2.08 -3.61 -10.57
CA ALA A 12 -0.73 -3.33 -11.05
C ALA A 12 0.07 -2.35 -10.16
N GLY A 13 -0.52 -1.85 -9.07
CA GLY A 13 0.17 -1.05 -8.06
C GLY A 13 1.18 -1.87 -7.26
N PHE A 14 1.91 -1.23 -6.33
CA PHE A 14 2.90 -1.91 -5.48
C PHE A 14 2.27 -3.08 -4.71
N ILE A 15 1.39 -2.82 -3.75
CA ILE A 15 0.75 -3.87 -2.94
C ILE A 15 -0.17 -4.73 -3.81
N GLY A 16 -0.92 -4.10 -4.74
CA GLY A 16 -1.85 -4.79 -5.63
C GLY A 16 -1.18 -5.85 -6.50
N SER A 17 0.03 -5.60 -7.01
CA SER A 17 0.74 -6.59 -7.84
C SER A 17 1.22 -7.81 -7.03
N HIS A 18 1.63 -7.62 -5.78
CA HIS A 18 1.94 -8.72 -4.87
C HIS A 18 0.69 -9.54 -4.57
N LEU A 19 -0.43 -8.88 -4.25
CA LEU A 19 -1.71 -9.55 -4.03
C LEU A 19 -2.15 -10.33 -5.28
N THR A 20 -2.12 -9.71 -6.44
CA THR A 20 -2.49 -10.34 -7.73
C THR A 20 -1.67 -11.60 -7.97
N ARG A 21 -0.33 -11.54 -7.86
CA ARG A 21 0.54 -12.71 -8.03
C ARG A 21 0.21 -13.82 -7.01
N ARG A 22 -0.03 -13.44 -5.76
CA ARG A 22 -0.39 -14.40 -4.71
C ARG A 22 -1.73 -15.08 -4.98
N LEU A 23 -2.74 -14.33 -5.42
CA LEU A 23 -4.06 -14.88 -5.76
C LEU A 23 -3.98 -15.85 -6.95
N VAL A 24 -3.25 -15.49 -8.00
CA VAL A 24 -2.99 -16.38 -9.14
C VAL A 24 -2.30 -17.67 -8.68
N SER A 25 -1.25 -17.57 -7.85
CA SER A 25 -0.55 -18.76 -7.32
C SER A 25 -1.44 -19.67 -6.46
N LEU A 26 -2.50 -19.12 -5.87
CA LEU A 26 -3.50 -19.86 -5.09
C LEU A 26 -4.64 -20.41 -5.97
N GLY A 27 -4.57 -20.27 -7.29
CA GLY A 27 -5.52 -20.81 -8.26
C GLY A 27 -6.81 -20.00 -8.38
N ALA A 28 -6.82 -18.73 -8.00
CA ALA A 28 -7.94 -17.83 -8.24
C ALA A 28 -7.99 -17.36 -9.71
N LYS A 29 -9.20 -17.06 -10.20
CA LYS A 29 -9.43 -16.32 -11.45
C LYS A 29 -9.38 -14.84 -11.13
N VAL A 30 -8.32 -14.14 -11.54
CA VAL A 30 -8.08 -12.77 -11.12
C VAL A 30 -8.33 -11.79 -12.27
N SER A 31 -9.22 -10.84 -12.03
CA SER A 31 -9.38 -9.63 -12.85
C SER A 31 -8.70 -8.46 -12.16
N VAL A 32 -7.95 -7.66 -12.91
CA VAL A 32 -7.27 -6.47 -12.39
C VAL A 32 -7.79 -5.22 -13.08
N ILE A 33 -8.19 -4.21 -12.32
CA ILE A 33 -8.50 -2.89 -12.88
C ILE A 33 -7.23 -2.05 -12.85
N VAL A 34 -6.85 -1.54 -14.03
CA VAL A 34 -5.76 -0.59 -14.23
C VAL A 34 -6.29 0.67 -14.89
N LYS A 35 -5.73 1.83 -14.55
CA LYS A 35 -6.19 3.11 -15.14
C LYS A 35 -5.81 3.24 -16.61
N TYR A 36 -4.63 2.74 -16.96
CA TYR A 36 -4.13 2.61 -18.33
C TYR A 36 -2.98 1.60 -18.32
N LYS A 37 -2.77 0.94 -19.45
CA LYS A 37 -1.68 -0.04 -19.59
C LYS A 37 -0.36 0.70 -19.72
N SER A 38 0.45 0.69 -18.66
CA SER A 38 1.80 1.28 -18.65
C SER A 38 2.89 0.19 -18.72
N ILE A 39 4.10 0.60 -19.05
CA ILE A 39 5.28 -0.29 -18.97
C ILE A 39 5.48 -0.79 -17.53
N ILE A 40 5.25 0.09 -16.55
CA ILE A 40 5.38 -0.26 -15.12
C ILE A 40 4.38 -1.35 -14.74
N ASP A 41 3.14 -1.27 -15.22
CA ASP A 41 2.11 -2.28 -14.98
C ASP A 41 2.54 -3.63 -15.56
N ASN A 42 3.04 -3.63 -16.78
CA ASN A 42 3.57 -4.83 -17.42
C ASN A 42 4.74 -5.44 -16.63
N VAL A 43 5.68 -4.63 -16.16
CA VAL A 43 6.82 -5.10 -15.35
C VAL A 43 6.35 -5.74 -14.05
N ARG A 44 5.42 -5.09 -13.33
CA ARG A 44 4.93 -5.59 -12.05
C ARG A 44 4.08 -6.86 -12.16
N LEU A 45 3.38 -7.04 -13.25
CA LEU A 45 2.51 -8.20 -13.52
C LEU A 45 3.12 -9.20 -14.51
N SER A 46 4.34 -8.97 -15.01
CA SER A 46 4.94 -9.77 -16.08
C SER A 46 4.88 -11.28 -15.85
N SER A 47 5.13 -11.72 -14.62
CA SER A 47 5.14 -13.14 -14.26
C SER A 47 3.74 -13.81 -14.25
N VAL A 48 2.67 -13.03 -14.30
CA VAL A 48 1.28 -13.51 -14.25
C VAL A 48 0.39 -12.88 -15.31
N TRP A 49 0.96 -12.15 -16.27
CA TRP A 49 0.21 -11.36 -17.24
C TRP A 49 -0.81 -12.20 -18.03
N ASP A 50 -0.42 -13.39 -18.46
CA ASP A 50 -1.30 -14.30 -19.21
C ASP A 50 -2.33 -15.02 -18.32
N ASN A 51 -2.22 -14.88 -17.00
CA ASN A 51 -3.08 -15.52 -16.02
C ASN A 51 -4.10 -14.56 -15.38
N VAL A 52 -4.12 -13.30 -15.81
CA VAL A 52 -5.03 -12.28 -15.30
C VAL A 52 -5.87 -11.66 -16.41
N THR A 53 -7.11 -11.31 -16.10
CA THR A 53 -7.94 -10.50 -16.99
C THR A 53 -7.69 -9.03 -16.67
N VAL A 54 -7.09 -8.30 -17.60
CA VAL A 54 -6.82 -6.86 -17.43
C VAL A 54 -8.02 -6.06 -17.92
N ILE A 55 -8.58 -5.24 -17.04
CA ILE A 55 -9.69 -4.32 -17.30
C ILE A 55 -9.13 -2.89 -17.21
N GLU A 56 -9.08 -2.19 -18.35
CA GLU A 56 -8.69 -0.79 -18.36
C GLU A 56 -9.91 0.09 -18.01
N ALA A 57 -9.84 0.75 -16.86
CA ALA A 57 -10.91 1.63 -16.37
C ALA A 57 -10.37 2.72 -15.45
N ASP A 58 -10.89 3.93 -15.63
CA ASP A 58 -10.73 5.01 -14.66
C ASP A 58 -11.92 5.03 -13.70
N LEU A 59 -11.71 4.64 -12.45
CA LEU A 59 -12.76 4.55 -11.44
C LEU A 59 -13.42 5.91 -11.11
N ARG A 60 -12.78 7.02 -11.47
CA ARG A 60 -13.36 8.37 -11.34
C ARG A 60 -14.47 8.62 -12.36
N ASN A 61 -14.50 7.85 -13.44
CA ASN A 61 -15.49 7.93 -14.51
C ASN A 61 -16.46 6.74 -14.44
N VAL A 62 -17.71 7.02 -14.12
CA VAL A 62 -18.79 6.02 -14.02
C VAL A 62 -18.97 5.22 -15.32
N ASP A 63 -18.79 5.86 -16.48
CA ASP A 63 -18.97 5.16 -17.76
C ASP A 63 -17.93 4.04 -17.95
N SER A 64 -16.70 4.22 -17.40
CA SER A 64 -15.68 3.16 -17.41
C SER A 64 -16.11 1.92 -16.63
N LEU A 65 -17.02 2.06 -15.64
CA LEU A 65 -17.46 0.97 -14.77
C LEU A 65 -18.56 0.11 -15.41
N ARG A 66 -19.23 0.60 -16.45
CA ARG A 66 -20.34 -0.12 -17.12
C ARG A 66 -19.90 -1.44 -17.73
N GLN A 67 -18.65 -1.53 -18.15
CA GLN A 67 -18.09 -2.71 -18.84
C GLN A 67 -18.09 -3.98 -17.98
N PHE A 68 -18.07 -3.87 -16.65
CA PHE A 68 -18.04 -5.03 -15.75
C PHE A 68 -19.25 -5.14 -14.81
N LYS A 69 -20.24 -4.26 -14.92
CA LYS A 69 -21.44 -4.26 -14.06
C LYS A 69 -22.23 -5.59 -14.07
N LYS A 70 -22.18 -6.34 -15.17
CA LYS A 70 -22.89 -7.62 -15.31
C LYS A 70 -22.10 -8.83 -14.84
N GLN A 71 -20.89 -8.62 -14.37
CA GLN A 71 -20.04 -9.71 -13.85
C GLN A 71 -20.38 -9.95 -12.38
N ARG A 72 -19.94 -11.12 -11.85
CA ARG A 72 -20.01 -11.44 -10.44
C ARG A 72 -18.62 -11.82 -9.94
N TYR A 73 -18.27 -11.36 -8.76
CA TYR A 73 -17.02 -11.71 -8.10
C TYR A 73 -17.26 -12.24 -6.71
N ASP A 74 -16.48 -13.23 -6.29
CA ASP A 74 -16.53 -13.70 -4.90
C ASP A 74 -15.94 -12.60 -3.98
N ILE A 75 -14.85 -11.95 -4.42
CA ILE A 75 -14.15 -10.96 -3.61
C ILE A 75 -13.74 -9.78 -4.49
N ILE A 76 -13.91 -8.57 -3.97
CA ILE A 76 -13.34 -7.35 -4.53
C ILE A 76 -12.31 -6.79 -3.54
N PHE A 77 -11.06 -6.67 -3.97
CA PHE A 77 -10.03 -5.92 -3.25
C PHE A 77 -9.88 -4.53 -3.88
N HIS A 78 -10.18 -3.49 -3.13
CA HIS A 78 -10.06 -2.12 -3.60
C HIS A 78 -8.77 -1.47 -3.08
N LEU A 79 -7.71 -1.49 -3.92
CA LEU A 79 -6.40 -0.90 -3.64
C LEU A 79 -6.10 0.31 -4.53
N ALA A 80 -6.91 0.56 -5.58
CA ALA A 80 -6.72 1.74 -6.43
C ALA A 80 -6.85 3.01 -5.60
N ALA A 81 -5.82 3.85 -5.65
CA ALA A 81 -5.75 5.10 -4.90
C ALA A 81 -4.67 6.02 -5.48
N TYR A 82 -4.78 7.31 -5.22
CA TYR A 82 -3.62 8.18 -5.18
C TYR A 82 -2.86 7.87 -3.88
N ASN A 83 -1.59 7.50 -3.93
CA ASN A 83 -0.91 6.84 -2.80
C ASN A 83 0.35 7.56 -2.29
N HIS A 84 0.57 8.82 -2.67
CA HIS A 84 1.74 9.57 -2.23
C HIS A 84 1.34 10.74 -1.33
N VAL A 85 1.68 10.66 -0.03
CA VAL A 85 1.29 11.65 0.99
C VAL A 85 1.84 13.03 0.63
N GLY A 86 3.15 13.15 0.39
CA GLY A 86 3.80 14.42 0.09
C GLY A 86 3.25 15.11 -1.17
N ASP A 87 3.09 14.35 -2.26
CA ASP A 87 2.57 14.90 -3.51
C ASP A 87 1.08 15.25 -3.45
N SER A 88 0.34 14.68 -2.50
CA SER A 88 -1.08 15.00 -2.36
C SER A 88 -1.33 16.47 -2.04
N PHE A 89 -0.36 17.17 -1.44
CA PHE A 89 -0.44 18.62 -1.23
C PHE A 89 -0.28 19.42 -2.52
N LEU A 90 0.41 18.87 -3.52
CA LEU A 90 0.56 19.49 -4.84
C LEU A 90 -0.58 19.12 -5.79
N HIS A 91 -1.21 17.99 -5.57
CA HIS A 91 -2.25 17.39 -6.43
C HIS A 91 -3.53 17.08 -5.65
N VAL A 92 -4.03 18.06 -4.90
CA VAL A 92 -5.18 17.91 -3.98
C VAL A 92 -6.40 17.33 -4.69
N SER A 93 -6.79 17.90 -5.84
CA SER A 93 -7.95 17.45 -6.62
C SER A 93 -7.79 15.98 -7.06
N GLU A 94 -6.62 15.61 -7.59
CA GLU A 94 -6.36 14.23 -8.03
C GLU A 94 -6.41 13.25 -6.86
N ALA A 95 -5.85 13.64 -5.70
CA ALA A 95 -5.86 12.81 -4.50
C ALA A 95 -7.30 12.57 -4.00
N LEU A 96 -8.13 13.61 -3.93
CA LEU A 96 -9.52 13.49 -3.50
C LEU A 96 -10.37 12.74 -4.52
N MET A 97 -10.23 13.04 -5.80
CA MET A 97 -10.97 12.34 -6.86
C MET A 97 -10.65 10.84 -6.89
N SER A 98 -9.37 10.48 -6.73
CA SER A 98 -8.93 9.09 -6.77
C SER A 98 -9.24 8.31 -5.49
N ASN A 99 -9.29 8.95 -4.32
CA ASN A 99 -9.48 8.25 -3.05
C ASN A 99 -10.94 8.31 -2.56
N VAL A 100 -11.69 9.34 -2.89
CA VAL A 100 -13.10 9.51 -2.48
C VAL A 100 -14.03 9.09 -3.61
N ILE A 101 -13.99 9.83 -4.73
CA ILE A 101 -14.96 9.66 -5.82
C ILE A 101 -14.81 8.29 -6.49
N ALA A 102 -13.58 7.86 -6.76
CA ALA A 102 -13.34 6.55 -7.34
C ALA A 102 -13.81 5.40 -6.43
N THR A 103 -13.66 5.55 -5.10
CA THR A 103 -14.17 4.59 -4.12
C THR A 103 -15.69 4.57 -4.10
N ALA A 104 -16.32 5.74 -4.04
CA ALA A 104 -17.78 5.85 -4.08
C ALA A 104 -18.35 5.26 -5.38
N ASN A 105 -17.78 5.62 -6.52
CA ASN A 105 -18.21 5.08 -7.82
C ASN A 105 -18.08 3.55 -7.87
N LEU A 106 -16.95 3.00 -7.40
CA LEU A 106 -16.79 1.55 -7.39
C LEU A 106 -17.84 0.88 -6.51
N LEU A 107 -18.15 1.41 -5.33
CA LEU A 107 -19.17 0.87 -4.43
C LEU A 107 -20.60 1.00 -4.97
N GLU A 108 -20.92 2.07 -5.70
CA GLU A 108 -22.26 2.28 -6.29
C GLU A 108 -22.48 1.46 -7.57
N PHE A 109 -21.43 1.28 -8.37
CA PHE A 109 -21.49 0.64 -9.68
C PHE A 109 -20.73 -0.69 -9.74
N ALA A 110 -20.27 -1.20 -8.59
CA ALA A 110 -19.64 -2.50 -8.52
C ALA A 110 -20.53 -3.61 -9.10
N PRO A 111 -19.95 -4.63 -9.72
CA PRO A 111 -20.65 -5.88 -9.97
C PRO A 111 -21.08 -6.53 -8.65
N GLU A 112 -21.94 -7.55 -8.72
CA GLU A 112 -22.27 -8.35 -7.54
C GLU A 112 -21.02 -8.97 -6.92
N TYR A 113 -20.95 -8.99 -5.59
CA TYR A 113 -19.83 -9.60 -4.84
C TYR A 113 -20.30 -10.22 -3.52
N ASP A 114 -19.55 -11.21 -3.06
CA ASP A 114 -19.77 -11.80 -1.74
C ASP A 114 -18.98 -11.06 -0.66
N ARG A 115 -17.88 -10.38 -1.02
CA ARG A 115 -17.06 -9.60 -0.09
C ARG A 115 -16.34 -8.45 -0.77
N PHE A 116 -16.28 -7.31 -0.07
CA PHE A 116 -15.52 -6.14 -0.51
C PHE A 116 -14.50 -5.74 0.57
N ILE A 117 -13.22 -5.62 0.19
CA ILE A 117 -12.16 -5.21 1.09
C ILE A 117 -11.64 -3.85 0.63
N TYR A 118 -11.95 -2.82 1.41
CA TYR A 118 -11.46 -1.47 1.20
C TYR A 118 -10.11 -1.28 1.88
N THR A 119 -9.10 -0.88 1.11
CA THR A 119 -7.78 -0.53 1.65
C THR A 119 -7.76 0.94 2.04
N SER A 120 -7.88 1.21 3.33
CA SER A 120 -7.67 2.50 3.97
C SER A 120 -6.16 2.75 4.19
N SER A 121 -5.76 3.41 5.27
CA SER A 121 -4.36 3.70 5.59
C SER A 121 -4.19 4.02 7.06
N SER A 122 -3.02 3.76 7.65
CA SER A 122 -2.63 4.29 8.96
C SER A 122 -2.56 5.81 9.01
N GLU A 123 -2.37 6.48 7.88
CA GLU A 123 -2.33 7.95 7.77
C GLU A 123 -3.65 8.63 8.18
N VAL A 124 -4.77 7.89 8.20
CA VAL A 124 -6.07 8.43 8.65
C VAL A 124 -6.06 8.83 10.13
N TYR A 125 -5.18 8.23 10.92
CA TYR A 125 -5.04 8.57 12.34
C TYR A 125 -4.45 9.97 12.56
N GLY A 126 -3.52 10.40 11.68
CA GLY A 126 -2.88 11.71 11.82
C GLY A 126 -2.20 11.91 13.17
N TYR A 127 -2.42 13.07 13.79
CA TYR A 127 -1.91 13.33 15.14
C TYR A 127 -2.75 12.63 16.19
N GLN A 128 -2.08 11.83 17.02
CA GLN A 128 -2.67 11.16 18.18
C GLN A 128 -1.84 11.51 19.43
N GLU A 129 -2.50 11.67 20.56
CA GLU A 129 -1.85 11.92 21.85
C GLU A 129 -1.12 10.68 22.39
N SER A 130 -1.57 9.51 21.99
CA SER A 130 -1.04 8.24 22.48
C SER A 130 -0.79 7.22 21.35
N VAL A 131 0.13 6.33 21.59
CA VAL A 131 0.46 5.19 20.75
C VAL A 131 0.40 3.90 21.59
N PRO A 132 0.17 2.73 21.02
CA PRO A 132 -0.06 2.44 19.60
C PRO A 132 -1.42 2.93 19.11
N PHE A 133 -1.56 3.18 17.80
CA PHE A 133 -2.82 3.60 17.18
C PHE A 133 -3.82 2.45 17.14
N GLN A 134 -4.90 2.57 17.90
CA GLN A 134 -5.97 1.58 17.95
C GLN A 134 -7.05 1.89 16.92
N GLU A 135 -7.83 0.87 16.52
CA GLU A 135 -8.97 1.09 15.63
C GLU A 135 -10.03 2.01 16.26
N SER A 136 -10.08 2.07 17.58
CA SER A 136 -10.94 2.99 18.35
C SER A 136 -10.39 4.42 18.43
N SER A 137 -9.12 4.66 18.07
CA SER A 137 -8.56 6.02 18.05
C SER A 137 -9.32 6.88 17.05
N ILE A 138 -9.68 8.11 17.45
CA ILE A 138 -10.43 9.04 16.59
C ILE A 138 -9.53 9.48 15.43
N PRO A 139 -9.93 9.22 14.17
CA PRO A 139 -9.15 9.67 13.03
C PRO A 139 -9.01 11.20 12.98
N ASN A 140 -7.78 11.66 12.75
CA ASN A 140 -7.44 13.08 12.63
C ASN A 140 -6.47 13.28 11.43
N PRO A 141 -6.93 13.05 10.18
CA PRO A 141 -6.08 13.07 8.99
C PRO A 141 -5.52 14.46 8.73
N ILE A 142 -4.22 14.55 8.41
CA ILE A 142 -3.47 15.81 8.26
C ILE A 142 -2.92 16.03 6.84
N SER A 143 -3.35 15.24 5.87
CA SER A 143 -2.96 15.41 4.45
C SER A 143 -4.14 15.16 3.52
N PRO A 144 -4.16 15.74 2.30
CA PRO A 144 -5.21 15.44 1.31
C PRO A 144 -5.32 13.95 0.99
N TYR A 145 -4.20 13.22 0.97
CA TYR A 145 -4.19 11.76 0.87
C TYR A 145 -4.98 11.09 2.00
N ALA A 146 -4.65 11.43 3.24
CA ALA A 146 -5.26 10.82 4.43
C ALA A 146 -6.75 11.19 4.54
N ILE A 147 -7.11 12.45 4.26
CA ILE A 147 -8.51 12.91 4.18
C ILE A 147 -9.26 12.08 3.14
N GLY A 148 -8.69 11.92 1.93
CA GLY A 148 -9.31 11.12 0.88
C GLY A 148 -9.48 9.65 1.26
N LYS A 149 -8.49 9.04 1.90
CA LYS A 149 -8.56 7.64 2.38
C LYS A 149 -9.62 7.48 3.46
N TYR A 150 -9.68 8.41 4.43
CA TYR A 150 -10.70 8.36 5.47
C TYR A 150 -12.11 8.62 4.95
N SER A 151 -12.29 9.56 4.03
CA SER A 151 -13.59 9.79 3.39
C SER A 151 -14.08 8.57 2.62
N GLY A 152 -13.19 7.88 1.88
CA GLY A 152 -13.50 6.61 1.23
C GLY A 152 -13.87 5.50 2.23
N GLU A 153 -13.19 5.43 3.38
CA GLU A 153 -13.50 4.50 4.46
C GLU A 153 -14.89 4.77 5.06
N LEU A 154 -15.21 6.04 5.33
CA LEU A 154 -16.53 6.44 5.83
C LEU A 154 -17.63 6.07 4.82
N TYR A 155 -17.38 6.27 3.53
CA TYR A 155 -18.32 5.89 2.48
C TYR A 155 -18.52 4.36 2.43
N ALA A 156 -17.45 3.58 2.50
CA ALA A 156 -17.51 2.13 2.53
C ALA A 156 -18.30 1.60 3.74
N ARG A 157 -18.06 2.17 4.92
CA ARG A 157 -18.78 1.82 6.16
C ARG A 157 -20.26 2.20 6.08
N MET A 158 -20.57 3.41 5.60
CA MET A 158 -21.96 3.85 5.36
C MET A 158 -22.66 2.88 4.42
N LYS A 159 -22.01 2.48 3.32
CA LYS A 159 -22.56 1.54 2.35
C LYS A 159 -22.81 0.17 2.96
N CYS A 160 -21.87 -0.35 3.75
CA CYS A 160 -22.03 -1.58 4.51
C CYS A 160 -23.28 -1.53 5.40
N HIS A 161 -23.43 -0.46 6.17
CA HIS A 161 -24.57 -0.26 7.07
C HIS A 161 -25.89 -0.20 6.29
N GLN A 162 -25.93 0.56 5.19
CA GLN A 162 -27.14 0.76 4.37
C GLN A 162 -27.61 -0.52 3.67
N THR A 163 -26.67 -1.29 3.10
CA THR A 163 -27.00 -2.41 2.20
C THR A 163 -26.84 -3.77 2.86
N ARG A 164 -26.22 -3.84 4.04
CA ARG A 164 -25.81 -5.08 4.71
C ARG A 164 -24.84 -5.94 3.89
N GLN A 165 -24.23 -5.36 2.86
CA GLN A 165 -23.19 -6.03 2.11
C GLN A 165 -21.90 -6.18 2.95
N PRO A 166 -21.17 -7.28 2.82
CA PRO A 166 -19.98 -7.55 3.62
C PRO A 166 -18.77 -6.72 3.13
N ILE A 167 -18.65 -5.50 3.64
CA ILE A 167 -17.55 -4.57 3.36
C ILE A 167 -16.65 -4.45 4.59
N ILE A 168 -15.36 -4.72 4.42
CA ILE A 168 -14.34 -4.62 5.46
C ILE A 168 -13.37 -3.51 5.10
N CYS A 169 -13.04 -2.67 6.08
CA CYS A 169 -12.00 -1.65 5.92
C CYS A 169 -10.70 -2.12 6.60
N VAL A 170 -9.58 -2.06 5.89
CA VAL A 170 -8.27 -2.40 6.43
C VAL A 170 -7.37 -1.18 6.42
N ARG A 171 -6.67 -0.94 7.51
CA ARG A 171 -5.66 0.13 7.67
C ARG A 171 -4.27 -0.52 7.74
N PRO A 172 -3.62 -0.76 6.60
CA PRO A 172 -2.24 -1.22 6.61
C PRO A 172 -1.32 -0.10 7.11
N PHE A 173 -0.36 -0.46 7.95
CA PHE A 173 0.74 0.42 8.33
C PHE A 173 1.84 0.36 7.28
N ASN A 174 2.84 1.26 7.36
CA ASN A 174 3.81 1.44 6.26
C ASN A 174 4.30 0.11 5.72
N THR A 175 4.08 -0.10 4.44
CA THR A 175 4.43 -1.33 3.74
C THR A 175 5.66 -1.10 2.89
N PHE A 176 6.60 -2.05 2.87
CA PHE A 176 7.79 -2.00 2.05
C PHE A 176 8.06 -3.33 1.35
N GLY A 177 8.84 -3.30 0.27
CA GLY A 177 9.22 -4.52 -0.46
C GLY A 177 9.59 -4.27 -1.92
N PRO A 178 9.84 -5.34 -2.69
CA PRO A 178 10.07 -5.30 -4.12
C PRO A 178 8.97 -4.54 -4.86
N TYR A 179 9.32 -3.86 -5.95
CA TYR A 179 8.42 -3.05 -6.78
C TYR A 179 7.83 -1.79 -6.11
N GLN A 180 8.22 -1.45 -4.87
CA GLN A 180 7.82 -0.20 -4.26
C GLN A 180 8.43 0.99 -5.01
N SER A 181 7.73 2.13 -5.01
CA SER A 181 8.22 3.36 -5.65
C SER A 181 9.55 3.80 -5.04
N GLU A 182 10.49 4.21 -5.89
CA GLU A 182 11.80 4.77 -5.51
C GLU A 182 11.69 6.02 -4.61
N ARG A 183 10.53 6.68 -4.63
CA ARG A 183 10.24 7.87 -3.82
C ARG A 183 9.83 7.55 -2.37
N ALA A 184 9.66 6.28 -2.03
CA ALA A 184 9.41 5.84 -0.66
C ALA A 184 10.75 5.72 0.09
N VAL A 185 10.73 5.96 1.40
CA VAL A 185 11.94 6.08 2.22
C VAL A 185 12.88 4.86 2.13
N ILE A 186 12.36 3.63 2.22
CA ILE A 186 13.21 2.42 2.16
C ILE A 186 13.84 2.23 0.78
N PRO A 187 13.09 2.25 -0.35
CA PRO A 187 13.68 2.21 -1.68
C PRO A 187 14.68 3.34 -1.94
N GLU A 188 14.35 4.57 -1.56
CA GLU A 188 15.25 5.71 -1.74
C GLU A 188 16.60 5.48 -1.05
N LEU A 189 16.58 5.07 0.22
CA LEU A 189 17.79 4.77 1.00
C LEU A 189 18.58 3.61 0.38
N ILE A 190 17.91 2.54 -0.07
CA ILE A 190 18.56 1.40 -0.70
C ILE A 190 19.24 1.82 -2.01
N ILE A 191 18.52 2.53 -2.89
CA ILE A 191 19.04 2.95 -4.20
C ILE A 191 20.23 3.89 -4.04
N LYS A 192 20.13 4.88 -3.17
CA LYS A 192 21.25 5.81 -2.87
C LYS A 192 22.45 5.04 -2.33
N SER A 193 22.24 4.11 -1.39
CA SER A 193 23.29 3.27 -0.83
C SER A 193 23.99 2.40 -1.89
N LEU A 194 23.22 1.71 -2.73
CA LEU A 194 23.76 0.83 -3.78
C LEU A 194 24.52 1.60 -4.87
N ARG A 195 24.14 2.86 -5.11
CA ARG A 195 24.78 3.74 -6.10
C ARG A 195 25.91 4.60 -5.51
N ASN A 196 26.18 4.47 -4.22
CA ASN A 196 27.13 5.30 -3.48
C ASN A 196 26.83 6.81 -3.61
N ILE A 197 25.55 7.20 -3.67
CA ILE A 197 25.11 8.60 -3.65
C ILE A 197 25.00 9.05 -2.20
N PRO A 198 25.45 10.25 -1.83
CA PRO A 198 25.30 10.78 -0.48
C PRO A 198 23.83 10.72 0.00
N ILE A 199 23.64 10.29 1.23
CA ILE A 199 22.33 10.14 1.86
C ILE A 199 22.17 11.26 2.87
N GLU A 200 21.22 12.14 2.62
CA GLU A 200 20.87 13.23 3.52
C GLU A 200 19.50 12.94 4.14
N THR A 201 19.41 13.06 5.45
CA THR A 201 18.15 12.88 6.19
C THR A 201 17.91 14.04 7.14
N THR A 202 16.68 14.16 7.64
CA THR A 202 16.39 14.96 8.84
C THR A 202 17.12 14.32 10.02
N GLU A 203 16.98 14.85 11.24
CA GLU A 203 17.51 14.20 12.45
C GLU A 203 17.03 12.72 12.57
N GLY A 204 15.91 12.40 11.95
CA GLY A 204 15.39 11.03 11.87
C GLY A 204 15.00 10.42 13.22
N THR A 205 14.69 11.26 14.20
CA THR A 205 14.25 10.84 15.55
C THR A 205 12.84 10.30 15.55
N GLN A 206 12.02 10.69 14.56
CA GLN A 206 10.68 10.16 14.39
C GLN A 206 10.70 8.66 14.12
N THR A 207 9.70 7.97 14.64
CA THR A 207 9.58 6.53 14.48
C THR A 207 8.44 6.14 13.56
N ARG A 208 8.63 5.04 12.86
CA ARG A 208 7.64 4.40 12.01
C ARG A 208 7.70 2.90 12.21
N GLU A 209 6.60 2.28 11.91
CA GLU A 209 6.52 0.84 11.75
C GLU A 209 6.63 0.51 10.25
N PHE A 210 7.38 -0.54 9.92
CA PHE A 210 7.54 -1.00 8.54
C PHE A 210 7.21 -2.48 8.42
N ASN A 211 6.25 -2.80 7.56
CA ASN A 211 5.76 -4.15 7.34
C ASN A 211 6.19 -4.66 5.97
N TYR A 212 6.82 -5.83 5.93
CA TYR A 212 7.13 -6.44 4.64
C TYR A 212 5.85 -6.81 3.90
N VAL A 213 5.83 -6.56 2.59
CA VAL A 213 4.61 -6.64 1.77
C VAL A 213 3.90 -7.98 1.87
N ASP A 214 4.62 -9.11 1.95
CA ASP A 214 3.99 -10.44 2.06
C ASP A 214 3.17 -10.59 3.35
N ASN A 215 3.59 -9.96 4.45
CA ASN A 215 2.81 -9.96 5.71
C ASN A 215 1.48 -9.22 5.54
N ILE A 216 1.48 -8.10 4.81
CA ILE A 216 0.27 -7.34 4.50
C ILE A 216 -0.65 -8.16 3.60
N ILE A 217 -0.09 -8.83 2.58
CA ILE A 217 -0.87 -9.72 1.71
C ILE A 217 -1.50 -10.88 2.49
N ASP A 218 -0.76 -11.49 3.41
CA ASP A 218 -1.33 -12.54 4.28
C ASP A 218 -2.53 -11.99 5.08
N GLY A 219 -2.44 -10.77 5.61
CA GLY A 219 -3.56 -10.10 6.29
C GLY A 219 -4.78 -9.90 5.37
N PHE A 220 -4.57 -9.46 4.14
CA PHE A 220 -5.66 -9.29 3.16
C PHE A 220 -6.33 -10.62 2.82
N LEU A 221 -5.56 -11.70 2.67
CA LEU A 221 -6.11 -13.03 2.41
C LEU A 221 -6.92 -13.55 3.61
N MET A 222 -6.46 -13.34 4.84
CA MET A 222 -7.20 -13.70 6.05
C MET A 222 -8.52 -12.94 6.16
N LEU A 223 -8.52 -11.61 5.86
CA LEU A 223 -9.74 -10.80 5.81
C LEU A 223 -10.76 -11.33 4.80
N SER A 224 -10.29 -11.91 3.71
CA SER A 224 -11.16 -12.45 2.67
C SER A 224 -11.87 -13.75 3.06
N ASP A 225 -11.39 -14.43 4.09
CA ASP A 225 -11.95 -15.70 4.58
C ASP A 225 -12.76 -15.55 5.88
N MET A 226 -12.90 -14.32 6.42
CA MET A 226 -13.70 -14.05 7.63
C MET A 226 -15.20 -14.32 7.41
N GLU A 227 -15.85 -14.89 8.42
CA GLU A 227 -17.29 -15.14 8.49
C GLU A 227 -17.97 -14.19 9.46
N PRO A 228 -19.21 -13.76 9.16
CA PRO A 228 -19.46 -12.61 8.31
C PRO A 228 -18.83 -11.39 8.95
N PRO A 229 -18.21 -10.50 8.21
CA PRO A 229 -17.59 -9.34 8.82
C PRO A 229 -18.68 -8.39 9.30
N PRO A 230 -18.65 -7.99 10.56
CA PRO A 230 -19.30 -6.75 10.95
C PRO A 230 -18.62 -5.57 10.23
N GLU A 231 -19.16 -4.37 10.39
CA GLU A 231 -18.60 -3.09 9.91
C GLU A 231 -17.23 -2.82 10.54
N GLN A 232 -16.23 -3.66 10.29
CA GLN A 232 -14.96 -3.60 10.99
C GLN A 232 -13.93 -2.82 10.20
N VAL A 233 -13.21 -2.02 10.96
CA VAL A 233 -11.91 -1.50 10.58
C VAL A 233 -10.87 -2.35 11.28
N ILE A 234 -9.85 -2.81 10.55
CA ILE A 234 -8.78 -3.64 11.12
C ILE A 234 -7.43 -3.05 10.76
N ASN A 235 -6.61 -2.81 11.77
CA ASN A 235 -5.21 -2.45 11.60
C ASN A 235 -4.37 -3.68 11.27
N ILE A 236 -3.51 -3.58 10.25
CA ILE A 236 -2.49 -4.58 9.96
C ILE A 236 -1.11 -3.97 10.13
N GLY A 237 -0.43 -4.39 11.19
CA GLY A 237 0.89 -3.89 11.55
C GLY A 237 1.58 -4.75 12.60
N SER A 238 2.93 -4.76 12.56
CA SER A 238 3.79 -5.63 13.38
C SER A 238 4.05 -5.12 14.80
N GLN A 239 3.69 -3.87 15.09
CA GLN A 239 4.03 -3.13 16.32
C GLN A 239 5.54 -2.84 16.50
N GLN A 240 6.35 -3.15 15.52
CA GLN A 240 7.80 -2.89 15.61
C GLN A 240 8.11 -1.46 15.18
N GLU A 241 8.42 -0.63 16.15
CA GLU A 241 8.74 0.79 15.96
C GLU A 241 10.23 0.98 15.65
N ILE A 242 10.56 1.73 14.59
CA ILE A 242 11.93 1.94 14.12
C ILE A 242 12.15 3.45 13.88
N ARG A 243 13.23 4.00 14.43
CA ARG A 243 13.63 5.40 14.15
C ARG A 243 14.18 5.49 12.73
N ILE A 244 13.86 6.60 12.05
CA ILE A 244 14.29 6.80 10.65
C ILE A 244 15.82 6.90 10.54
N CYS A 245 16.51 7.50 11.51
CA CYS A 245 17.97 7.52 11.53
C CYS A 245 18.59 6.11 11.68
N ASP A 246 17.99 5.23 12.48
CA ASP A 246 18.46 3.85 12.63
C ASP A 246 18.17 3.02 11.38
N LEU A 247 17.03 3.24 10.75
CA LEU A 247 16.70 2.65 9.45
C LEU A 247 17.75 3.02 8.40
N ALA A 248 18.12 4.32 8.30
CA ALA A 248 19.10 4.79 7.34
C ALA A 248 20.48 4.14 7.56
N LYS A 249 20.95 4.08 8.81
CA LYS A 249 22.20 3.41 9.18
C LYS A 249 22.17 1.93 8.80
N LYS A 250 21.10 1.22 9.16
CA LYS A 250 20.95 -0.21 8.90
C LYS A 250 20.94 -0.52 7.40
N ILE A 251 20.25 0.26 6.60
CA ILE A 251 20.23 0.08 5.13
C ILE A 251 21.61 0.36 4.55
N HIS A 252 22.26 1.43 4.96
CA HIS A 252 23.60 1.79 4.51
C HIS A 252 24.60 0.66 4.78
N GLU A 253 24.59 0.08 5.99
CA GLU A 253 25.41 -1.07 6.38
C GLU A 253 25.10 -2.31 5.55
N LEU A 254 23.83 -2.71 5.46
CA LEU A 254 23.41 -3.92 4.72
C LEU A 254 23.69 -3.84 3.21
N CYS A 255 23.69 -2.64 2.64
CA CYS A 255 24.07 -2.43 1.23
C CYS A 255 25.60 -2.48 1.03
N GLY A 256 26.42 -2.43 2.08
CA GLY A 256 27.87 -2.26 1.99
C GLY A 256 28.26 -0.93 1.35
N SER A 257 27.46 0.12 1.57
CA SER A 257 27.63 1.42 0.95
C SER A 257 28.89 2.13 1.44
N LYS A 258 29.56 2.82 0.53
CA LYS A 258 30.66 3.75 0.81
C LYS A 258 30.23 5.22 0.71
N SER A 259 28.94 5.48 0.50
CA SER A 259 28.41 6.84 0.43
C SER A 259 28.50 7.53 1.79
N GLU A 260 28.53 8.85 1.76
CA GLU A 260 28.41 9.65 2.98
C GLU A 260 26.97 9.60 3.51
N LEU A 261 26.81 9.36 4.81
CA LEU A 261 25.51 9.40 5.49
C LEU A 261 25.45 10.64 6.39
N ARG A 262 24.68 11.63 5.97
CA ARG A 262 24.52 12.94 6.61
C ARG A 262 23.17 13.01 7.34
N ILE A 263 23.14 12.53 8.59
CA ILE A 263 21.96 12.62 9.44
C ILE A 263 21.85 14.04 9.99
N GLY A 264 20.65 14.64 9.90
CA GLY A 264 20.38 16.02 10.33
C GLY A 264 20.71 17.08 9.28
N ALA A 265 21.08 16.69 8.05
CA ALA A 265 21.38 17.66 6.97
C ALA A 265 20.13 18.34 6.41
N LEU A 266 18.95 17.70 6.53
CA LEU A 266 17.68 18.26 6.07
C LEU A 266 16.83 18.79 7.23
N PRO A 267 16.07 19.88 7.02
CA PRO A 267 15.16 20.38 8.04
C PRO A 267 14.00 19.42 8.29
N ASN A 268 13.52 19.39 9.52
CA ASN A 268 12.33 18.63 9.88
C ASN A 268 11.07 19.19 9.18
N ARG A 269 10.12 18.33 8.84
CA ARG A 269 8.85 18.74 8.25
C ARG A 269 7.99 19.41 9.32
N PRO A 270 7.31 20.54 9.00
CA PRO A 270 6.44 21.22 9.99
C PRO A 270 5.31 20.35 10.54
N THR A 271 4.87 19.35 9.76
CA THR A 271 3.74 18.45 10.08
C THR A 271 4.21 17.01 10.33
N GLU A 272 5.38 16.84 10.98
CA GLU A 272 5.92 15.50 11.24
C GLU A 272 5.18 14.82 12.39
N ILE A 273 4.65 13.63 12.14
CA ILE A 273 4.12 12.74 13.20
C ILE A 273 5.33 12.07 13.86
N LEU A 274 5.54 12.32 15.14
CA LEU A 274 6.72 11.81 15.84
C LEU A 274 6.72 10.29 16.00
N ARG A 275 5.56 9.69 16.30
CA ARG A 275 5.43 8.25 16.49
C ARG A 275 4.20 7.71 15.77
N MET A 276 4.38 6.63 15.01
CA MET A 276 3.28 5.96 14.31
C MET A 276 3.53 4.46 14.24
N PHE A 277 2.76 3.68 15.00
CA PHE A 277 2.74 2.23 14.92
C PHE A 277 1.39 1.65 15.37
N ALA A 278 1.08 0.44 14.93
CA ALA A 278 -0.22 -0.18 15.06
C ALA A 278 -0.50 -0.71 16.46
N GLY A 279 -1.72 -0.50 16.95
CA GLY A 279 -2.36 -1.47 17.84
C GLY A 279 -2.99 -2.55 16.96
N ASN A 280 -2.50 -3.77 17.02
CA ASN A 280 -2.92 -4.87 16.15
C ASN A 280 -3.73 -5.96 16.86
N THR A 281 -4.28 -5.65 18.02
CA THR A 281 -5.01 -6.62 18.85
C THR A 281 -6.15 -7.30 18.10
N GLN A 282 -6.91 -6.55 17.29
CA GLN A 282 -7.98 -7.14 16.47
C GLN A 282 -7.44 -8.09 15.42
N ALA A 283 -6.37 -7.71 14.70
CA ALA A 283 -5.75 -8.60 13.72
C ALA A 283 -5.28 -9.92 14.36
N VAL A 284 -4.68 -9.85 15.55
CA VAL A 284 -4.24 -11.04 16.28
C VAL A 284 -5.42 -11.89 16.78
N GLN A 285 -6.41 -11.25 17.40
CA GLN A 285 -7.53 -11.98 18.03
C GLN A 285 -8.51 -12.55 17.01
N ILE A 286 -8.88 -11.75 16.01
CA ILE A 286 -9.92 -12.11 15.04
C ILE A 286 -9.32 -12.92 13.88
N LEU A 287 -8.20 -12.46 13.31
CA LEU A 287 -7.59 -13.10 12.14
C LEU A 287 -6.53 -14.14 12.50
N LYS A 288 -6.06 -14.16 13.77
CA LYS A 288 -4.85 -14.91 14.14
C LYS A 288 -3.62 -14.45 13.32
N TRP A 289 -3.65 -13.22 12.85
CA TRP A 289 -2.60 -12.66 12.03
C TRP A 289 -1.35 -12.37 12.86
N GLN A 290 -0.21 -12.75 12.30
CA GLN A 290 1.12 -12.39 12.82
C GLN A 290 2.08 -12.21 11.63
N PRO A 291 3.04 -11.28 11.70
CA PRO A 291 4.04 -11.13 10.66
C PRO A 291 4.93 -12.38 10.60
N LYS A 292 4.96 -13.06 9.45
CA LYS A 292 5.79 -14.26 9.22
C LYS A 292 7.20 -13.93 8.78
N VAL A 293 7.36 -12.80 8.08
CA VAL A 293 8.65 -12.29 7.61
C VAL A 293 9.07 -11.19 8.55
N SER A 294 10.22 -11.35 9.20
CA SER A 294 10.78 -10.31 10.07
C SER A 294 11.15 -9.05 9.27
N PHE A 295 11.29 -7.92 9.95
CA PHE A 295 11.75 -6.68 9.32
C PHE A 295 13.12 -6.86 8.63
N GLU A 296 14.07 -7.49 9.33
CA GLU A 296 15.40 -7.74 8.79
C GLU A 296 15.40 -8.61 7.54
N GLU A 297 14.63 -9.68 7.57
CA GLU A 297 14.51 -10.58 6.41
C GLU A 297 13.85 -9.87 5.23
N GLY A 298 12.76 -9.13 5.47
CA GLY A 298 12.08 -8.33 4.46
C GLY A 298 13.01 -7.26 3.87
N LEU A 299 13.84 -6.64 4.70
CA LEU A 299 14.80 -5.63 4.25
C LEU A 299 15.88 -6.25 3.35
N LYS A 300 16.43 -7.40 3.71
CA LYS A 300 17.41 -8.15 2.87
C LYS A 300 16.79 -8.50 1.52
N ARG A 301 15.59 -9.09 1.49
CA ARG A 301 14.88 -9.41 0.24
C ARG A 301 14.64 -8.18 -0.63
N SER A 302 14.33 -7.05 -0.01
CA SER A 302 14.16 -5.78 -0.72
C SER A 302 15.47 -5.28 -1.32
N ILE A 303 16.57 -5.29 -0.54
CA ILE A 303 17.91 -4.90 -1.00
C ILE A 303 18.35 -5.78 -2.17
N ASP A 304 18.18 -7.09 -2.11
CA ASP A 304 18.55 -8.02 -3.18
C ASP A 304 17.74 -7.76 -4.46
N TRP A 305 16.45 -7.44 -4.31
CA TRP A 305 15.63 -7.06 -5.46
C TRP A 305 16.07 -5.73 -6.06
N PHE A 306 16.27 -4.69 -5.24
CA PHE A 306 16.71 -3.38 -5.72
C PHE A 306 18.13 -3.41 -6.30
N ARG A 307 19.01 -4.30 -5.82
CA ARG A 307 20.34 -4.50 -6.42
C ARG A 307 20.23 -4.97 -7.88
N LYS A 308 19.34 -5.93 -8.17
CA LYS A 308 19.06 -6.37 -9.55
C LYS A 308 18.40 -5.25 -10.36
N TYR A 309 17.44 -4.55 -9.75
CA TYR A 309 16.76 -3.42 -10.39
C TYR A 309 17.75 -2.32 -10.78
N VAL A 310 18.61 -1.89 -9.87
CA VAL A 310 19.64 -0.87 -10.13
C VAL A 310 20.59 -1.31 -11.24
N SER A 311 21.06 -2.56 -11.22
CA SER A 311 21.94 -3.07 -12.26
C SER A 311 21.27 -3.12 -13.66
N THR A 312 19.97 -3.34 -13.72
CA THR A 312 19.25 -3.42 -14.99
C THR A 312 18.88 -2.05 -15.55
N PHE A 313 18.31 -1.18 -14.71
CA PHE A 313 17.71 0.08 -15.19
C PHE A 313 18.65 1.27 -15.17
N TYR A 314 19.61 1.31 -14.22
CA TYR A 314 20.54 2.44 -14.11
C TYR A 314 21.84 2.27 -14.89
N THR A 315 22.20 1.06 -15.29
CA THR A 315 23.33 0.84 -16.23
C THR A 315 22.95 1.10 -17.69
N LEU A 316 21.68 0.97 -18.03
CA LEU A 316 21.17 1.27 -19.38
C LEU A 316 20.88 2.77 -19.60
N SER A 317 20.83 3.58 -18.55
CA SER A 317 20.44 4.99 -18.60
C SER A 317 21.60 6.00 -18.40
N SER A 318 22.86 5.60 -18.43
CA SER A 318 23.95 6.54 -18.50
C SER A 318 24.38 6.76 -19.96
N PRO A 319 23.84 7.78 -20.69
CA PRO A 319 24.45 9.11 -20.64
C PRO A 319 23.47 10.29 -20.78
N LEU A 320 22.35 10.32 -20.09
CA LEU A 320 21.37 11.42 -20.24
C LEU A 320 21.36 12.44 -19.08
N ASN A 321 22.28 12.37 -18.12
CA ASN A 321 22.37 13.34 -17.03
C ASN A 321 23.51 14.37 -17.24
N GLN A 322 23.79 14.74 -18.48
CA GLN A 322 24.63 15.91 -18.84
C GLN A 322 23.90 16.77 -19.87
N LEU A 323 22.75 17.28 -19.52
CA LEU A 323 22.16 18.49 -20.16
C LEU A 323 21.39 19.27 -19.10
#